data_9c9b2094ce9fd32bbd1acba8de63b289
#
_entry.id   9c9b2094ce9fd32bbd1acba8de63b289
#
_cell.length_a   1.000
_cell.length_b   1.000
_cell.length_c   1.000
_cell.angle_alpha   90.00
_cell.angle_beta   90.00
_cell.angle_gamma   90.00
#
_symmetry.space_group_name_H-M   'P 1'
#
loop_
_entity.id
_entity.type
_entity.pdbx_description
1 polymer ?
#
loop_
_entity_poly.entity_id
_entity_poly.type
_entity_poly.pdbx_seq_one_letter_code
_entity_poly.pdbx_strand_id
1 'polypeptide(L)'
;YFPENEKIDIPADYEELKELFEELEEGAGEQLDKFISQAEVKYNVGVKNLVYKPSLSVREFINKETITGALKLDIFNSMHKHIRKYFKNEKIIKLLEFPILFLGATPKNTPSLYSLMNFADIKLGTWYPEGGMHKIVEAMVSLAKEKGVKFYLNEEVKSLGYNKNSISYVITEKKTFDADYVVCSADYHHFDQNILKDKFKNYSKSYWDKRILAPSSLLFYIGLDKKLRNVKHHCLFFDKDFENHAEEIYTTPRWPSEPLFYASFTSKSDKTVAPKGCENMFLLMPVAPDLEDNKIIRDRYFELILSRLEKITKQNIRDHIIYKKSYAINEFKKDYNSFKGNAYGLANTLFQTAIFKPSLKNKKLTNLYFSGQLTVPGPGVPPSIISGNVVASEILKKV
;
A
#
# COMPACT_ATOMS: atom_id res chain seq x y z
N TYR A 1 13.33 6.35 14.63
CA TYR A 1 13.44 6.49 16.10
C TYR A 1 13.25 5.13 16.74
N PHE A 2 14.14 4.78 17.67
CA PHE A 2 14.20 3.51 18.38
C PHE A 2 13.99 3.74 19.89
N PRO A 3 13.92 2.67 20.72
CA PRO A 3 13.87 2.80 22.18
C PRO A 3 14.96 3.73 22.72
N GLU A 4 14.77 4.28 23.93
CA GLU A 4 15.70 5.21 24.58
C GLU A 4 15.95 6.53 23.84
N ASN A 5 15.01 6.92 22.92
CA ASN A 5 15.10 8.10 22.05
C ASN A 5 16.30 8.07 21.08
N GLU A 6 16.83 6.91 20.80
CA GLU A 6 17.86 6.77 19.79
C GLU A 6 17.29 7.13 18.40
N LYS A 7 18.05 7.90 17.63
CA LYS A 7 17.67 8.35 16.30
C LYS A 7 18.74 7.92 15.30
N ILE A 8 18.31 7.34 14.20
CA ILE A 8 19.16 7.04 13.06
C ILE A 8 18.62 7.83 11.88
N ASP A 9 19.44 8.68 11.28
CA ASP A 9 19.15 9.38 10.04
C ASP A 9 19.60 8.50 8.88
N ILE A 10 18.66 8.05 8.05
CA ILE A 10 18.95 7.21 6.89
C ILE A 10 19.31 8.13 5.71
N PRO A 11 20.55 8.06 5.19
CA PRO A 11 20.95 8.85 4.04
C PRO A 11 20.27 8.34 2.76
N ALA A 12 20.11 9.25 1.78
CA ALA A 12 19.61 8.90 0.45
C ALA A 12 20.73 8.35 -0.46
N ASP A 13 21.98 8.72 -0.18
CA ASP A 13 23.13 8.19 -0.89
C ASP A 13 23.43 6.76 -0.46
N TYR A 14 23.71 5.90 -1.41
CA TYR A 14 23.92 4.48 -1.16
C TYR A 14 25.24 4.18 -0.45
N GLU A 15 26.30 4.91 -0.78
CA GLU A 15 27.60 4.68 -0.15
C GLU A 15 27.59 5.19 1.31
N GLU A 16 26.94 6.34 1.56
CA GLU A 16 26.71 6.80 2.94
C GLU A 16 25.84 5.80 3.74
N LEU A 17 24.87 5.17 3.09
CA LEU A 17 24.05 4.11 3.73
C LEU A 17 24.89 2.88 4.07
N LYS A 18 25.84 2.50 3.22
CA LYS A 18 26.77 1.39 3.51
C LYS A 18 27.68 1.71 4.69
N GLU A 19 28.19 2.93 4.76
CA GLU A 19 28.99 3.40 5.90
C GLU A 19 28.17 3.33 7.19
N LEU A 20 26.93 3.80 7.17
CA LEU A 20 26.02 3.70 8.32
C LEU A 20 25.76 2.24 8.73
N PHE A 21 25.61 1.33 7.79
CA PHE A 21 25.40 -0.09 8.10
C PHE A 21 26.66 -0.72 8.71
N GLU A 22 27.85 -0.33 8.20
CA GLU A 22 29.14 -0.77 8.74
C GLU A 22 29.38 -0.26 10.18
N GLU A 23 28.96 0.99 10.48
CA GLU A 23 28.97 1.55 11.83
C GLU A 23 28.05 0.78 12.81
N LEU A 24 26.90 0.29 12.31
CA LEU A 24 25.93 -0.43 13.13
C LEU A 24 26.33 -1.92 13.35
N GLU A 25 27.02 -2.52 12.39
CA GLU A 25 27.44 -3.92 12.42
C GLU A 25 28.64 -4.12 11.50
N GLU A 26 29.76 -4.62 12.04
CA GLU A 26 31.00 -4.92 11.30
C GLU A 26 30.71 -5.86 10.12
N GLY A 27 31.15 -5.50 8.93
CA GLY A 27 30.93 -6.21 7.68
C GLY A 27 29.55 -6.02 7.06
N ALA A 28 28.64 -5.24 7.66
CA ALA A 28 27.30 -5.06 7.14
C ALA A 28 27.27 -4.26 5.84
N GLY A 29 28.23 -3.41 5.55
CA GLY A 29 28.34 -2.70 4.28
C GLY A 29 28.50 -3.66 3.10
N GLU A 30 29.36 -4.68 3.20
CA GLU A 30 29.51 -5.72 2.18
C GLU A 30 28.27 -6.62 2.08
N GLN A 31 27.66 -6.93 3.22
CA GLN A 31 26.41 -7.73 3.24
C GLN A 31 25.26 -6.98 2.60
N LEU A 32 25.20 -5.64 2.72
CA LEU A 32 24.22 -4.81 2.05
C LEU A 32 24.34 -4.90 0.53
N ASP A 33 25.56 -4.85 -0.01
CA ASP A 33 25.80 -5.05 -1.44
C ASP A 33 25.28 -6.40 -1.93
N LYS A 34 25.55 -7.47 -1.20
CA LYS A 34 25.08 -8.83 -1.53
C LYS A 34 23.55 -8.92 -1.46
N PHE A 35 22.95 -8.37 -0.42
CA PHE A 35 21.49 -8.34 -0.23
C PHE A 35 20.79 -7.55 -1.35
N ILE A 36 21.28 -6.35 -1.66
CA ILE A 36 20.70 -5.48 -2.69
C ILE A 36 20.90 -6.06 -4.09
N SER A 37 22.03 -6.69 -4.39
CA SER A 37 22.26 -7.35 -5.67
C SER A 37 21.26 -8.50 -5.90
N GLN A 38 20.94 -9.28 -4.88
CA GLN A 38 19.88 -10.29 -4.99
C GLN A 38 18.48 -9.67 -5.10
N ALA A 39 18.23 -8.59 -4.37
CA ALA A 39 16.98 -7.86 -4.45
C ALA A 39 16.75 -7.24 -5.84
N GLU A 40 17.81 -6.77 -6.50
CA GLU A 40 17.78 -6.29 -7.88
C GLU A 40 17.35 -7.37 -8.88
N VAL A 41 17.91 -8.57 -8.76
CA VAL A 41 17.50 -9.70 -9.61
C VAL A 41 16.01 -10.01 -9.42
N LYS A 42 15.54 -10.03 -8.15
CA LYS A 42 14.13 -10.22 -7.83
C LYS A 42 13.25 -9.08 -8.39
N TYR A 43 13.72 -7.84 -8.31
CA TYR A 43 13.03 -6.67 -8.88
C TYR A 43 12.89 -6.79 -10.39
N ASN A 44 13.99 -7.08 -11.09
CA ASN A 44 13.97 -7.22 -12.55
C ASN A 44 13.04 -8.36 -13.01
N VAL A 45 13.06 -9.51 -12.34
CA VAL A 45 12.15 -10.63 -12.65
C VAL A 45 10.71 -10.29 -12.25
N GLY A 46 10.51 -9.78 -11.03
CA GLY A 46 9.19 -9.46 -10.49
C GLY A 46 8.49 -8.36 -11.27
N VAL A 47 9.14 -7.21 -11.43
CA VAL A 47 8.53 -6.03 -12.06
C VAL A 47 8.46 -6.17 -13.58
N LYS A 48 9.52 -6.63 -14.24
CA LYS A 48 9.51 -6.73 -15.71
C LYS A 48 8.66 -7.88 -16.24
N ASN A 49 8.62 -9.03 -15.53
CA ASN A 49 8.04 -10.25 -16.07
C ASN A 49 6.75 -10.73 -15.39
N LEU A 50 6.56 -10.42 -14.09
CA LEU A 50 5.45 -11.01 -13.33
C LEU A 50 4.29 -10.06 -13.08
N VAL A 51 4.56 -8.80 -12.74
CA VAL A 51 3.47 -7.87 -12.33
C VAL A 51 2.57 -7.43 -13.49
N TYR A 52 3.05 -7.51 -14.73
CA TYR A 52 2.26 -7.22 -15.94
C TYR A 52 1.48 -8.42 -16.48
N LYS A 53 1.56 -9.58 -15.80
CA LYS A 53 0.77 -10.75 -16.20
C LYS A 53 -0.66 -10.64 -15.68
N PRO A 54 -1.66 -10.99 -16.50
CA PRO A 54 -3.07 -10.93 -16.11
C PRO A 54 -3.45 -11.99 -15.06
N SER A 55 -2.57 -12.97 -14.82
CA SER A 55 -2.74 -14.04 -13.82
C SER A 55 -4.05 -14.83 -14.00
N LEU A 56 -4.45 -15.07 -15.21
CA LEU A 56 -5.65 -15.84 -15.55
C LEU A 56 -5.40 -17.35 -15.59
N SER A 57 -4.13 -17.75 -15.77
CA SER A 57 -3.73 -19.15 -15.88
C SER A 57 -2.36 -19.40 -15.25
N VAL A 58 -2.20 -20.57 -14.63
CA VAL A 58 -0.89 -21.07 -14.15
C VAL A 58 0.15 -21.12 -15.28
N ARG A 59 -0.28 -21.39 -16.51
CA ARG A 59 0.61 -21.47 -17.70
C ARG A 59 1.38 -20.18 -17.96
N GLU A 60 0.86 -19.03 -17.55
CA GLU A 60 1.56 -17.75 -17.68
C GLU A 60 2.87 -17.71 -16.86
N PHE A 61 2.97 -18.53 -15.83
CA PHE A 61 4.11 -18.58 -14.90
C PHE A 61 5.03 -19.78 -15.14
N ILE A 62 4.63 -20.73 -16.00
CA ILE A 62 5.42 -21.92 -16.36
C ILE A 62 6.24 -21.61 -17.60
N ASN A 63 7.35 -20.91 -17.43
CA ASN A 63 8.41 -20.85 -18.41
C ASN A 63 9.75 -21.20 -17.74
N LYS A 64 10.72 -21.65 -18.56
CA LYS A 64 12.02 -22.11 -18.07
C LYS A 64 12.77 -21.03 -17.27
N GLU A 65 12.63 -19.78 -17.67
CA GLU A 65 13.25 -18.61 -17.00
C GLU A 65 12.59 -18.32 -15.65
N THR A 66 11.27 -18.41 -15.57
CA THR A 66 10.53 -18.20 -14.31
C THR A 66 10.83 -19.30 -13.30
N ILE A 67 10.90 -20.57 -13.73
CA ILE A 67 11.19 -21.72 -12.84
C ILE A 67 12.63 -21.67 -12.35
N THR A 68 13.60 -21.45 -13.22
CA THR A 68 15.01 -21.33 -12.82
C THR A 68 15.27 -20.08 -11.99
N GLY A 69 14.57 -18.99 -12.29
CA GLY A 69 14.57 -17.76 -11.48
C GLY A 69 13.98 -18.01 -10.09
N ALA A 70 12.83 -18.68 -9.99
CA ALA A 70 12.17 -18.98 -8.73
C ALA A 70 13.05 -19.79 -7.76
N LEU A 71 13.76 -20.79 -8.29
CA LEU A 71 14.70 -21.62 -7.51
C LEU A 71 15.94 -20.84 -7.05
N LYS A 72 16.46 -19.93 -7.89
CA LYS A 72 17.61 -19.09 -7.57
C LYS A 72 17.26 -17.94 -6.61
N LEU A 73 16.00 -17.51 -6.58
CA LEU A 73 15.55 -16.31 -5.87
C LEU A 73 15.11 -16.56 -4.43
N ASP A 74 15.27 -17.77 -3.91
CA ASP A 74 14.92 -18.12 -2.52
C ASP A 74 13.47 -17.72 -2.12
N ILE A 75 12.54 -17.74 -3.10
CA ILE A 75 11.18 -17.20 -2.94
C ILE A 75 10.32 -17.95 -1.90
N PHE A 76 10.72 -19.16 -1.54
CA PHE A 76 10.02 -19.98 -0.54
C PHE A 76 10.42 -19.65 0.90
N ASN A 77 11.50 -18.91 1.11
CA ASN A 77 11.87 -18.43 2.43
C ASN A 77 11.05 -17.18 2.79
N SER A 78 10.88 -16.96 4.10
CA SER A 78 10.29 -15.72 4.58
C SER A 78 11.31 -14.57 4.52
N MET A 79 10.79 -13.35 4.41
CA MET A 79 11.61 -12.14 4.44
C MET A 79 12.42 -12.04 5.73
N HIS A 80 11.81 -12.37 6.87
CA HIS A 80 12.45 -12.45 8.18
C HIS A 80 13.71 -13.33 8.17
N LYS A 81 13.59 -14.57 7.66
CA LYS A 81 14.73 -15.48 7.56
C LYS A 81 15.77 -15.01 6.54
N HIS A 82 15.30 -14.39 5.46
CA HIS A 82 16.17 -13.92 4.40
C HIS A 82 17.08 -12.78 4.87
N ILE A 83 16.54 -11.76 5.52
CA ILE A 83 17.32 -10.62 6.05
C ILE A 83 18.34 -11.10 7.07
N ARG A 84 17.97 -12.01 7.97
CA ARG A 84 18.84 -12.56 9.02
C ARG A 84 19.97 -13.48 8.51
N LYS A 85 20.01 -13.80 7.23
CA LYS A 85 21.19 -14.42 6.59
C LYS A 85 22.34 -13.42 6.41
N TYR A 86 22.02 -12.14 6.31
CA TYR A 86 22.96 -11.05 6.03
C TYR A 86 23.29 -10.22 7.25
N PHE A 87 22.31 -10.00 8.13
CA PHE A 87 22.41 -9.05 9.24
C PHE A 87 21.97 -9.66 10.56
N LYS A 88 22.64 -9.23 11.65
CA LYS A 88 22.33 -9.60 13.03
C LYS A 88 21.82 -8.43 13.85
N ASN A 89 22.21 -7.21 13.50
CA ASN A 89 21.80 -5.99 14.19
C ASN A 89 20.30 -5.76 13.99
N GLU A 90 19.55 -5.74 15.09
CA GLU A 90 18.08 -5.61 15.06
C GLU A 90 17.60 -4.27 14.48
N LYS A 91 18.40 -3.20 14.50
CA LYS A 91 18.04 -1.92 13.87
C LYS A 91 18.08 -2.03 12.36
N ILE A 92 19.15 -2.64 11.81
CA ILE A 92 19.25 -2.93 10.36
C ILE A 92 18.10 -3.84 9.94
N ILE A 93 17.82 -4.88 10.72
CA ILE A 93 16.74 -5.83 10.42
C ILE A 93 15.38 -5.10 10.38
N LYS A 94 15.05 -4.28 11.37
CA LYS A 94 13.82 -3.50 11.42
C LYS A 94 13.69 -2.53 10.23
N LEU A 95 14.79 -1.86 9.85
CA LEU A 95 14.80 -0.97 8.68
C LEU A 95 14.51 -1.72 7.38
N LEU A 96 15.01 -2.95 7.22
CA LEU A 96 14.79 -3.76 6.02
C LEU A 96 13.45 -4.51 6.05
N GLU A 97 12.91 -4.83 7.23
CA GLU A 97 11.59 -5.45 7.40
C GLU A 97 10.44 -4.44 7.31
N PHE A 98 10.69 -3.16 7.59
CA PHE A 98 9.66 -2.12 7.62
C PHE A 98 8.78 -2.05 6.35
N PRO A 99 9.33 -2.07 5.12
CA PRO A 99 8.50 -1.98 3.92
C PRO A 99 7.48 -3.12 3.79
N ILE A 100 7.72 -4.25 4.46
CA ILE A 100 6.85 -5.43 4.43
C ILE A 100 5.52 -5.19 5.13
N LEU A 101 5.48 -4.33 6.15
CA LEU A 101 4.22 -4.03 6.85
C LEU A 101 3.13 -3.49 5.93
N PHE A 102 3.52 -2.74 4.91
CA PHE A 102 2.58 -2.21 3.92
C PHE A 102 2.07 -3.27 2.93
N LEU A 103 2.73 -4.42 2.86
CA LEU A 103 2.28 -5.54 2.02
C LEU A 103 1.15 -6.36 2.64
N GLY A 104 0.82 -6.07 3.89
CA GLY A 104 -0.30 -6.69 4.57
C GLY A 104 -0.02 -8.06 5.17
N ALA A 105 1.25 -8.36 5.49
CA ALA A 105 1.61 -9.57 6.22
C ALA A 105 2.85 -9.29 7.09
N THR A 106 3.11 -10.16 8.07
CA THR A 106 4.34 -10.07 8.88
C THR A 106 5.56 -10.49 8.06
N PRO A 107 6.78 -10.03 8.38
CA PRO A 107 8.01 -10.49 7.72
C PRO A 107 8.19 -12.02 7.77
N LYS A 108 7.66 -12.68 8.81
CA LYS A 108 7.68 -14.16 8.95
C LYS A 108 6.79 -14.86 7.92
N ASN A 109 5.71 -14.22 7.48
CA ASN A 109 4.71 -14.76 6.55
C ASN A 109 4.81 -14.21 5.13
N THR A 110 5.70 -13.25 4.89
CA THR A 110 5.93 -12.64 3.58
C THR A 110 7.09 -13.35 2.86
N PRO A 111 6.92 -13.77 1.60
CA PRO A 111 7.99 -14.37 0.81
C PRO A 111 9.19 -13.42 0.63
N SER A 112 10.40 -13.97 0.63
CA SER A 112 11.64 -13.20 0.42
C SER A 112 11.73 -12.52 -0.95
N LEU A 113 10.88 -12.90 -1.89
CA LEU A 113 10.71 -12.19 -3.17
C LEU A 113 10.50 -10.69 -2.94
N TYR A 114 9.79 -10.31 -1.89
CA TYR A 114 9.46 -8.93 -1.60
C TYR A 114 10.65 -8.07 -1.13
N SER A 115 11.87 -8.63 -1.00
CA SER A 115 13.10 -7.83 -0.89
C SER A 115 13.33 -6.94 -2.11
N LEU A 116 12.67 -7.23 -3.25
CA LEU A 116 12.60 -6.32 -4.40
C LEU A 116 12.18 -4.89 -4.02
N MET A 117 11.39 -4.72 -2.95
CA MET A 117 10.99 -3.39 -2.46
C MET A 117 12.16 -2.66 -1.81
N ASN A 118 13.06 -3.38 -1.10
CA ASN A 118 14.27 -2.77 -0.57
C ASN A 118 15.18 -2.25 -1.70
N PHE A 119 15.29 -3.00 -2.81
CA PHE A 119 16.01 -2.50 -3.98
C PHE A 119 15.34 -1.24 -4.56
N ALA A 120 14.02 -1.25 -4.70
CA ALA A 120 13.30 -0.09 -5.24
C ALA A 120 13.45 1.15 -4.33
N ASP A 121 13.35 0.97 -3.02
CA ASP A 121 13.46 2.06 -2.05
C ASP A 121 14.90 2.57 -1.92
N ILE A 122 15.87 1.67 -1.75
CA ILE A 122 17.27 2.02 -1.44
C ILE A 122 18.04 2.43 -2.71
N LYS A 123 17.91 1.69 -3.81
CA LYS A 123 18.69 1.95 -5.05
C LYS A 123 18.00 2.85 -6.05
N LEU A 124 16.67 2.74 -6.20
CA LEU A 124 15.92 3.60 -7.12
C LEU A 124 15.42 4.87 -6.44
N GLY A 125 15.41 4.88 -5.11
CA GLY A 125 15.03 6.01 -4.27
C GLY A 125 13.53 6.19 -4.12
N THR A 126 13.16 6.91 -3.07
CA THR A 126 11.79 7.33 -2.78
C THR A 126 11.58 8.74 -3.29
N TRP A 127 10.62 8.91 -4.19
CA TRP A 127 10.34 10.17 -4.88
C TRP A 127 9.01 10.77 -4.41
N TYR A 128 8.99 12.09 -4.29
CA TYR A 128 7.81 12.86 -3.92
C TYR A 128 7.55 13.95 -4.98
N PRO A 129 6.34 14.04 -5.56
CA PRO A 129 6.02 15.06 -6.55
C PRO A 129 5.85 16.42 -5.89
N GLU A 130 6.47 17.47 -6.43
CA GLU A 130 6.28 18.84 -5.99
C GLU A 130 4.80 19.24 -6.09
N GLY A 131 4.27 19.87 -5.06
CA GLY A 131 2.85 20.21 -4.93
C GLY A 131 1.97 19.11 -4.33
N GLY A 132 2.57 17.98 -3.92
CA GLY A 132 1.88 16.90 -3.21
C GLY A 132 1.50 15.72 -4.09
N MET A 133 1.21 14.59 -3.46
CA MET A 133 0.87 13.33 -4.15
C MET A 133 -0.35 13.45 -5.09
N HIS A 134 -1.25 14.42 -4.85
CA HIS A 134 -2.38 14.66 -5.73
C HIS A 134 -1.97 15.10 -7.15
N LYS A 135 -0.77 15.66 -7.32
CA LYS A 135 -0.22 16.05 -8.63
C LYS A 135 -0.09 14.88 -9.60
N ILE A 136 0.11 13.66 -9.09
CA ILE A 136 0.10 12.44 -9.93
C ILE A 136 -1.30 12.25 -10.54
N VAL A 137 -2.35 12.42 -9.73
CA VAL A 137 -3.74 12.28 -10.18
C VAL A 137 -4.09 13.37 -11.20
N GLU A 138 -3.70 14.64 -10.92
CA GLU A 138 -3.93 15.76 -11.84
C GLU A 138 -3.25 15.53 -13.20
N ALA A 139 -2.00 15.05 -13.19
CA ALA A 139 -1.27 14.75 -14.42
C ALA A 139 -1.94 13.64 -15.23
N MET A 140 -2.38 12.56 -14.57
CA MET A 140 -3.11 11.46 -15.23
C MET A 140 -4.46 11.93 -15.80
N VAL A 141 -5.20 12.76 -15.06
CA VAL A 141 -6.48 13.33 -15.53
C VAL A 141 -6.25 14.24 -16.74
N SER A 142 -5.21 15.08 -16.72
CA SER A 142 -4.86 15.94 -17.83
C SER A 142 -4.58 15.12 -19.10
N LEU A 143 -3.69 14.14 -18.99
CA LEU A 143 -3.38 13.24 -20.09
C LEU A 143 -4.60 12.48 -20.62
N ALA A 144 -5.46 12.00 -19.72
CA ALA A 144 -6.69 11.31 -20.10
C ALA A 144 -7.65 12.24 -20.88
N LYS A 145 -7.80 13.49 -20.43
CA LYS A 145 -8.60 14.51 -21.14
C LYS A 145 -8.06 14.81 -22.54
N GLU A 146 -6.75 14.94 -22.69
CA GLU A 146 -6.07 15.12 -23.98
C GLU A 146 -6.35 13.96 -24.96
N LYS A 147 -6.53 12.75 -24.41
CA LYS A 147 -6.95 11.54 -25.17
C LYS A 147 -8.45 11.42 -25.37
N GLY A 148 -9.24 12.43 -25.00
CA GLY A 148 -10.69 12.46 -25.21
C GLY A 148 -11.51 11.74 -24.15
N VAL A 149 -10.92 11.33 -23.03
CA VAL A 149 -11.65 10.70 -21.92
C VAL A 149 -12.57 11.71 -21.26
N LYS A 150 -13.84 11.33 -21.08
CA LYS A 150 -14.84 12.14 -20.38
C LYS A 150 -14.95 11.71 -18.92
N PHE A 151 -14.93 12.68 -18.02
CA PHE A 151 -15.09 12.46 -16.58
C PHE A 151 -16.48 12.91 -16.12
N TYR A 152 -17.18 12.03 -15.43
CA TYR A 152 -18.48 12.30 -14.82
C TYR A 152 -18.36 12.12 -13.31
N LEU A 153 -18.14 13.21 -12.60
CA LEU A 153 -18.07 13.22 -11.15
C LEU A 153 -19.47 13.26 -10.53
N ASN A 154 -19.59 12.77 -9.27
CA ASN A 154 -20.87 12.68 -8.55
C ASN A 154 -21.92 11.85 -9.33
N GLU A 155 -21.48 10.81 -10.00
CA GLU A 155 -22.27 9.83 -10.75
C GLU A 155 -22.02 8.43 -10.18
N GLU A 156 -22.59 8.14 -9.01
CA GLU A 156 -22.47 6.84 -8.37
C GLU A 156 -23.19 5.77 -9.20
N VAL A 157 -22.48 4.69 -9.53
CA VAL A 157 -23.06 3.54 -10.23
C VAL A 157 -23.98 2.76 -9.29
N LYS A 158 -25.26 2.67 -9.64
CA LYS A 158 -26.28 1.99 -8.84
C LYS A 158 -26.62 0.60 -9.35
N SER A 159 -26.59 0.39 -10.66
CA SER A 159 -26.92 -0.90 -11.27
C SER A 159 -26.40 -1.01 -12.70
N LEU A 160 -26.60 -2.17 -13.31
CA LEU A 160 -26.13 -2.51 -14.64
C LEU A 160 -27.29 -3.10 -15.46
N GLY A 161 -27.35 -2.76 -16.75
CA GLY A 161 -28.18 -3.43 -17.71
C GLY A 161 -27.40 -4.54 -18.44
N TYR A 162 -28.08 -5.63 -18.71
CA TYR A 162 -27.43 -6.83 -19.23
C TYR A 162 -28.12 -7.28 -20.55
N ASN A 163 -27.30 -7.72 -21.50
CA ASN A 163 -27.72 -8.47 -22.67
C ASN A 163 -27.02 -9.84 -22.65
N LYS A 164 -27.77 -10.92 -22.41
CA LYS A 164 -27.19 -12.28 -22.20
C LYS A 164 -26.05 -12.28 -21.18
N ASN A 165 -24.84 -12.48 -21.63
CA ASN A 165 -23.61 -12.56 -20.83
C ASN A 165 -22.70 -11.33 -21.03
N SER A 166 -23.28 -10.17 -21.34
CA SER A 166 -22.56 -8.90 -21.42
C SER A 166 -23.33 -7.80 -20.71
N ILE A 167 -22.61 -6.77 -20.26
CA ILE A 167 -23.19 -5.51 -19.80
C ILE A 167 -23.45 -4.66 -21.05
N SER A 168 -24.65 -4.11 -21.18
CA SER A 168 -25.00 -3.19 -22.27
C SER A 168 -24.92 -1.75 -21.83
N TYR A 169 -25.23 -1.48 -20.56
CA TYR A 169 -25.18 -0.11 -20.02
C TYR A 169 -25.01 -0.07 -18.53
N VAL A 170 -24.49 1.06 -18.05
CA VAL A 170 -24.26 1.38 -16.64
C VAL A 170 -25.26 2.44 -16.21
N ILE A 171 -25.92 2.25 -15.08
CA ILE A 171 -26.95 3.14 -14.55
C ILE A 171 -26.41 3.85 -13.31
N THR A 172 -26.46 5.18 -13.33
CA THR A 172 -26.21 6.05 -12.17
C THR A 172 -27.53 6.63 -11.66
N GLU A 173 -27.49 7.46 -10.63
CA GLU A 173 -28.70 8.18 -10.18
C GLU A 173 -29.29 9.13 -11.25
N LYS A 174 -28.43 9.67 -12.11
CA LYS A 174 -28.80 10.76 -13.02
C LYS A 174 -28.85 10.33 -14.48
N LYS A 175 -28.09 9.31 -14.86
CA LYS A 175 -27.87 8.95 -16.27
C LYS A 175 -27.72 7.46 -16.50
N THR A 176 -27.89 7.06 -17.72
CA THR A 176 -27.52 5.74 -18.25
C THR A 176 -26.45 5.94 -19.31
N PHE A 177 -25.40 5.09 -19.24
CA PHE A 177 -24.28 5.10 -20.18
C PHE A 177 -24.23 3.76 -20.90
N ASP A 178 -24.31 3.76 -22.21
CA ASP A 178 -24.03 2.57 -23.02
C ASP A 178 -22.55 2.21 -22.92
N ALA A 179 -22.24 0.93 -22.91
CA ALA A 179 -20.87 0.46 -22.72
C ALA A 179 -20.59 -0.87 -23.45
N ASP A 180 -19.59 -0.86 -24.32
CA ASP A 180 -19.05 -2.09 -24.94
C ASP A 180 -18.22 -2.88 -23.94
N TYR A 181 -17.43 -2.18 -23.11
CA TYR A 181 -16.62 -2.75 -22.04
C TYR A 181 -16.80 -1.94 -20.76
N VAL A 182 -16.78 -2.64 -19.62
CA VAL A 182 -16.82 -2.02 -18.27
C VAL A 182 -15.58 -2.43 -17.49
N VAL A 183 -14.87 -1.45 -16.98
CA VAL A 183 -13.74 -1.65 -16.06
C VAL A 183 -14.11 -1.07 -14.71
N CYS A 184 -14.23 -1.92 -13.69
CA CYS A 184 -14.47 -1.51 -12.32
C CYS A 184 -13.15 -1.28 -11.60
N SER A 185 -12.87 -0.04 -11.20
CA SER A 185 -11.76 0.33 -10.34
C SER A 185 -12.17 0.71 -8.91
N ALA A 186 -13.48 0.62 -8.61
CA ALA A 186 -14.00 0.70 -7.25
C ALA A 186 -13.64 -0.56 -6.43
N ASP A 187 -14.00 -0.57 -5.13
CA ASP A 187 -13.78 -1.76 -4.31
C ASP A 187 -14.41 -3.00 -4.96
N TYR A 188 -13.59 -4.01 -5.22
CA TYR A 188 -14.01 -5.22 -5.95
C TYR A 188 -15.11 -5.97 -5.21
N HIS A 189 -14.97 -6.11 -3.88
CA HIS A 189 -15.98 -6.78 -3.06
C HIS A 189 -17.31 -6.04 -3.16
N HIS A 190 -17.30 -4.71 -3.03
CA HIS A 190 -18.52 -3.91 -3.12
C HIS A 190 -19.21 -4.10 -4.47
N PHE A 191 -18.47 -3.98 -5.58
CA PHE A 191 -19.05 -4.13 -6.91
C PHE A 191 -19.56 -5.57 -7.15
N ASP A 192 -18.76 -6.58 -6.78
CA ASP A 192 -19.12 -7.99 -6.97
C ASP A 192 -20.33 -8.40 -6.13
N GLN A 193 -20.43 -7.92 -4.87
CA GLN A 193 -21.47 -8.37 -3.93
C GLN A 193 -22.73 -7.49 -3.98
N ASN A 194 -22.62 -6.20 -4.27
CA ASN A 194 -23.72 -5.25 -4.12
C ASN A 194 -24.26 -4.70 -5.47
N ILE A 195 -23.41 -4.66 -6.53
CA ILE A 195 -23.81 -4.10 -7.84
C ILE A 195 -24.17 -5.20 -8.83
N LEU A 196 -23.43 -6.32 -8.84
CA LEU A 196 -23.70 -7.44 -9.73
C LEU A 196 -24.92 -8.25 -9.27
N LYS A 197 -25.76 -8.68 -10.22
CA LYS A 197 -26.76 -9.69 -9.97
C LYS A 197 -26.09 -11.01 -9.55
N ASP A 198 -26.74 -11.78 -8.67
CA ASP A 198 -26.16 -13.01 -8.08
C ASP A 198 -25.58 -13.98 -9.10
N LYS A 199 -26.28 -14.19 -10.21
CA LYS A 199 -25.83 -15.09 -11.27
C LYS A 199 -24.52 -14.64 -11.95
N PHE A 200 -24.11 -13.38 -11.80
CA PHE A 200 -22.90 -12.81 -12.42
C PHE A 200 -21.77 -12.56 -11.41
N LYS A 201 -21.99 -12.76 -10.12
CA LYS A 201 -20.94 -12.62 -9.11
C LYS A 201 -19.81 -13.60 -9.38
N ASN A 202 -18.58 -13.11 -9.26
CA ASN A 202 -17.38 -13.95 -9.41
C ASN A 202 -17.14 -14.86 -8.21
N TYR A 203 -17.47 -14.35 -7.02
CA TYR A 203 -17.15 -14.98 -5.75
C TYR A 203 -18.35 -14.96 -4.81
N SER A 204 -18.42 -15.96 -3.93
CA SER A 204 -19.42 -16.02 -2.87
C SER A 204 -19.03 -15.10 -1.69
N LYS A 205 -20.01 -14.78 -0.85
CA LYS A 205 -19.75 -14.09 0.43
C LYS A 205 -18.71 -14.84 1.27
N SER A 206 -18.85 -16.18 1.37
CA SER A 206 -17.90 -17.03 2.12
C SER A 206 -16.48 -16.98 1.56
N TYR A 207 -16.29 -16.77 0.25
CA TYR A 207 -14.97 -16.56 -0.33
C TYR A 207 -14.34 -15.26 0.21
N TRP A 208 -15.09 -14.15 0.20
CA TRP A 208 -14.63 -12.86 0.68
C TRP A 208 -14.36 -12.88 2.19
N ASP A 209 -15.24 -13.50 2.97
CA ASP A 209 -15.09 -13.59 4.44
C ASP A 209 -13.80 -14.32 4.86
N LYS A 210 -13.33 -15.26 4.04
CA LYS A 210 -12.09 -16.03 4.25
C LYS A 210 -10.82 -15.31 3.77
N ARG A 211 -10.93 -14.14 3.15
CA ARG A 211 -9.74 -13.39 2.68
C ARG A 211 -9.05 -12.71 3.85
N ILE A 212 -7.73 -12.84 3.85
CA ILE A 212 -6.87 -12.10 4.77
C ILE A 212 -6.66 -10.72 4.16
N LEU A 213 -7.10 -9.70 4.85
CA LEU A 213 -6.92 -8.31 4.42
C LEU A 213 -5.58 -7.76 4.90
N ALA A 214 -5.02 -6.87 4.12
CA ALA A 214 -3.97 -5.98 4.55
C ALA A 214 -4.51 -4.98 5.59
N PRO A 215 -3.67 -4.23 6.29
CA PRO A 215 -4.14 -3.32 7.34
C PRO A 215 -5.13 -2.28 6.84
N SER A 216 -5.93 -1.78 7.76
CA SER A 216 -6.49 -0.44 7.71
C SER A 216 -5.49 0.54 8.34
N SER A 217 -5.88 1.80 8.46
CA SER A 217 -5.05 2.84 9.05
C SER A 217 -5.87 3.81 9.86
N LEU A 218 -5.30 4.30 10.97
CA LEU A 218 -5.74 5.55 11.58
C LEU A 218 -4.78 6.66 11.14
N LEU A 219 -5.33 7.64 10.45
CA LEU A 219 -4.61 8.75 9.85
C LEU A 219 -4.98 10.06 10.55
N PHE A 220 -3.99 10.95 10.71
CA PHE A 220 -4.22 12.33 11.11
C PHE A 220 -3.52 13.29 10.15
N TYR A 221 -4.29 14.25 9.65
CA TYR A 221 -3.83 15.36 8.86
C TYR A 221 -3.79 16.59 9.78
N ILE A 222 -2.60 17.16 9.95
CA ILE A 222 -2.36 18.19 10.96
C ILE A 222 -1.64 19.37 10.32
N GLY A 223 -2.14 20.57 10.57
CA GLY A 223 -1.46 21.83 10.26
C GLY A 223 -0.90 22.44 11.52
N LEU A 224 0.35 22.90 11.48
CA LEU A 224 1.02 23.58 12.58
C LEU A 224 1.38 25.02 12.17
N ASP A 225 1.27 25.95 13.09
CA ASP A 225 1.67 27.36 12.90
C ASP A 225 3.17 27.59 13.15
N LYS A 226 3.97 26.52 13.25
CA LYS A 226 5.42 26.58 13.42
C LYS A 226 6.12 25.47 12.63
N LYS A 227 7.43 25.63 12.40
CA LYS A 227 8.32 24.59 11.86
C LYS A 227 8.88 23.73 12.99
N LEU A 228 8.78 22.42 12.88
CA LEU A 228 9.41 21.49 13.81
C LEU A 228 10.92 21.33 13.48
N ARG A 229 11.73 21.17 14.51
CA ARG A 229 13.17 20.86 14.38
C ARG A 229 13.37 19.34 14.51
N ASN A 230 14.52 18.87 14.04
CA ASN A 230 14.98 17.47 14.22
C ASN A 230 14.03 16.39 13.67
N VAL A 231 13.16 16.75 12.71
CA VAL A 231 12.35 15.81 11.95
C VAL A 231 12.70 15.93 10.47
N LYS A 232 12.64 14.82 9.77
CA LYS A 232 12.85 14.73 8.32
C LYS A 232 11.49 14.64 7.60
N HIS A 233 11.50 14.63 6.25
CA HIS A 233 10.28 14.40 5.47
C HIS A 233 9.56 13.12 5.91
N HIS A 234 10.30 12.03 6.10
CA HIS A 234 9.80 10.76 6.58
C HIS A 234 10.41 10.41 7.93
N CYS A 235 9.59 10.06 8.90
CA CYS A 235 10.00 9.62 10.22
C CYS A 235 9.24 8.35 10.62
N LEU A 236 10.00 7.33 11.00
CA LEU A 236 9.49 6.05 11.48
C LEU A 236 9.75 5.92 12.98
N PHE A 237 8.75 5.46 13.71
CA PHE A 237 8.81 5.31 15.16
C PHE A 237 8.73 3.84 15.53
N PHE A 238 9.91 3.23 15.76
CA PHE A 238 10.14 1.85 16.20
C PHE A 238 10.50 1.77 17.68
N ASP A 239 10.06 2.75 18.47
CA ASP A 239 10.30 2.86 19.90
C ASP A 239 9.48 1.89 20.76
N LYS A 240 8.67 1.04 20.10
CA LYS A 240 7.85 -0.01 20.72
C LYS A 240 8.06 -1.35 20.03
N ASP A 241 7.46 -2.42 20.59
CA ASP A 241 7.59 -3.75 20.06
C ASP A 241 6.88 -3.91 18.72
N PHE A 242 7.67 -4.23 17.69
CA PHE A 242 7.21 -4.42 16.34
C PHE A 242 6.38 -5.71 16.18
N GLU A 243 6.79 -6.81 16.81
CA GLU A 243 6.09 -8.09 16.69
C GLU A 243 4.73 -8.05 17.38
N ASN A 244 4.65 -7.43 18.57
CA ASN A 244 3.39 -7.25 19.27
C ASN A 244 2.39 -6.44 18.44
N HIS A 245 2.81 -5.31 17.85
CA HIS A 245 1.92 -4.52 17.00
C HIS A 245 1.46 -5.31 15.75
N ALA A 246 2.36 -6.06 15.12
CA ALA A 246 2.00 -6.91 13.98
C ALA A 246 1.03 -8.04 14.37
N GLU A 247 1.17 -8.63 15.56
CA GLU A 247 0.23 -9.61 16.08
C GLU A 247 -1.16 -9.02 16.29
N GLU A 248 -1.24 -7.82 16.86
CA GLU A 248 -2.50 -7.10 17.08
C GLU A 248 -3.22 -6.68 15.80
N ILE A 249 -2.49 -6.62 14.67
CA ILE A 249 -3.10 -6.37 13.35
C ILE A 249 -3.53 -7.67 12.68
N TYR A 250 -2.68 -8.70 12.65
CA TYR A 250 -2.85 -9.84 11.75
C TYR A 250 -3.34 -11.11 12.41
N THR A 251 -3.00 -11.36 13.68
CA THR A 251 -3.27 -12.61 14.37
C THR A 251 -4.43 -12.49 15.35
N THR A 252 -4.39 -11.43 16.15
CA THR A 252 -5.40 -11.14 17.18
C THR A 252 -5.92 -9.73 16.99
N PRO A 253 -6.77 -9.50 15.96
CA PRO A 253 -7.20 -8.16 15.56
C PRO A 253 -7.79 -7.35 16.71
N ARG A 254 -7.10 -6.27 17.06
CA ARG A 254 -7.53 -5.29 18.08
C ARG A 254 -6.84 -3.95 17.86
N TRP A 255 -7.30 -2.93 18.52
CA TRP A 255 -6.62 -1.65 18.58
C TRP A 255 -5.26 -1.83 19.28
N PRO A 256 -4.13 -1.37 18.68
CA PRO A 256 -2.79 -1.64 19.20
C PRO A 256 -2.59 -1.08 20.61
N SER A 257 -2.02 -1.89 21.50
CA SER A 257 -1.72 -1.47 22.88
C SER A 257 -0.56 -0.47 22.93
N GLU A 258 0.48 -0.70 22.14
CA GLU A 258 1.66 0.14 22.00
C GLU A 258 1.99 0.36 20.51
N PRO A 259 1.26 1.24 19.81
CA PRO A 259 1.36 1.34 18.35
C PRO A 259 2.71 1.87 17.88
N LEU A 260 3.24 1.28 16.83
CA LEU A 260 4.19 1.93 15.95
C LEU A 260 3.45 2.90 15.05
N PHE A 261 4.12 3.96 14.62
CA PHE A 261 3.52 4.92 13.69
C PHE A 261 4.57 5.55 12.78
N TYR A 262 4.08 6.10 11.71
CA TYR A 262 4.83 6.88 10.74
C TYR A 262 4.39 8.33 10.82
N ALA A 263 5.33 9.26 10.70
CA ALA A 263 5.05 10.68 10.53
C ALA A 263 5.70 11.21 9.26
N SER A 264 4.94 11.99 8.49
CA SER A 264 5.44 12.68 7.30
C SER A 264 5.31 14.19 7.46
N PHE A 265 6.39 14.89 7.08
CA PHE A 265 6.48 16.34 7.12
C PHE A 265 6.86 16.84 5.73
N THR A 266 5.93 16.75 4.78
CA THR A 266 6.18 17.05 3.35
C THR A 266 6.69 18.48 3.15
N SER A 267 6.27 19.42 4.00
CA SER A 267 6.74 20.81 4.00
C SER A 267 8.23 20.99 4.39
N LYS A 268 8.94 19.91 4.73
CA LYS A 268 10.41 19.92 4.90
C LYS A 268 11.15 19.98 3.56
N SER A 269 10.63 19.32 2.54
CA SER A 269 11.22 19.26 1.20
C SER A 269 10.44 20.08 0.17
N ASP A 270 9.15 20.33 0.39
CA ASP A 270 8.27 21.05 -0.53
C ASP A 270 7.69 22.30 0.14
N LYS A 271 8.06 23.46 -0.37
CA LYS A 271 7.60 24.76 0.16
C LYS A 271 6.19 25.12 -0.28
N THR A 272 5.61 24.40 -1.23
CA THR A 272 4.31 24.73 -1.83
C THR A 272 3.13 24.15 -1.04
N VAL A 273 3.38 23.17 -0.14
CA VAL A 273 2.35 22.40 0.54
C VAL A 273 2.00 22.89 1.96
N ALA A 274 2.62 24.00 2.41
CA ALA A 274 2.26 24.68 3.65
C ALA A 274 2.56 26.20 3.54
N PRO A 275 1.81 27.07 4.24
CA PRO A 275 2.13 28.50 4.31
C PRO A 275 3.51 28.72 4.93
N LYS A 276 4.11 29.91 4.63
CA LYS A 276 5.41 30.30 5.18
C LYS A 276 5.38 30.29 6.71
N GLY A 277 6.33 29.59 7.33
CA GLY A 277 6.42 29.44 8.78
C GLY A 277 5.60 28.28 9.34
N CYS A 278 4.65 27.74 8.59
CA CYS A 278 3.81 26.62 8.98
C CYS A 278 4.42 25.26 8.56
N GLU A 279 3.96 24.20 9.20
CA GLU A 279 4.31 22.82 8.88
C GLU A 279 3.05 21.99 8.61
N ASN A 280 3.06 21.11 7.64
CA ASN A 280 2.11 20.03 7.59
C ASN A 280 2.71 18.78 8.25
N MET A 281 1.89 18.07 8.99
CA MET A 281 2.24 16.82 9.63
C MET A 281 1.16 15.79 9.33
N PHE A 282 1.55 14.69 8.75
CA PHE A 282 0.70 13.54 8.52
C PHE A 282 1.15 12.40 9.44
N LEU A 283 0.22 11.82 10.19
CA LEU A 283 0.49 10.67 11.05
C LEU A 283 -0.29 9.47 10.52
N LEU A 284 0.37 8.33 10.46
CA LEU A 284 -0.22 7.06 10.07
C LEU A 284 0.11 5.99 11.11
N MET A 285 -0.93 5.37 11.64
CA MET A 285 -0.85 4.19 12.50
C MET A 285 -1.58 3.03 11.82
N PRO A 286 -0.89 1.93 11.47
CA PRO A 286 -1.54 0.74 10.96
C PRO A 286 -2.44 0.11 12.02
N VAL A 287 -3.63 -0.34 11.61
CA VAL A 287 -4.59 -1.02 12.49
C VAL A 287 -5.23 -2.19 11.75
N ALA A 288 -5.78 -3.15 12.47
CA ALA A 288 -6.57 -4.21 11.86
C ALA A 288 -7.82 -3.62 11.15
N PRO A 289 -8.25 -4.17 10.02
CA PRO A 289 -9.54 -3.82 9.44
C PRO A 289 -10.70 -4.32 10.32
N ASP A 290 -11.89 -3.74 10.10
CA ASP A 290 -13.15 -4.11 10.73
C ASP A 290 -13.24 -3.88 12.26
N LEU A 291 -12.31 -3.14 12.84
CA LEU A 291 -12.41 -2.72 14.23
C LEU A 291 -13.51 -1.67 14.43
N GLU A 292 -14.06 -1.61 15.64
CA GLU A 292 -14.91 -0.50 16.03
C GLU A 292 -14.12 0.82 15.95
N ASP A 293 -14.70 1.82 15.34
CA ASP A 293 -14.07 3.10 15.06
C ASP A 293 -15.00 4.24 15.49
N ASN A 294 -14.57 5.01 16.48
CA ASN A 294 -15.32 6.15 16.98
C ASN A 294 -14.38 7.28 17.44
N LYS A 295 -14.97 8.45 17.72
CA LYS A 295 -14.22 9.66 18.11
C LYS A 295 -13.37 9.46 19.38
N ILE A 296 -13.87 8.73 20.37
CA ILE A 296 -13.18 8.52 21.65
C ILE A 296 -11.89 7.73 21.42
N ILE A 297 -11.97 6.66 20.62
CA ILE A 297 -10.81 5.83 20.26
C ILE A 297 -9.78 6.68 19.51
N ARG A 298 -10.22 7.44 18.49
CA ARG A 298 -9.33 8.29 17.69
C ARG A 298 -8.64 9.37 18.53
N ASP A 299 -9.37 10.04 19.41
CA ASP A 299 -8.79 11.07 20.28
C ASP A 299 -7.79 10.47 21.27
N ARG A 300 -8.06 9.28 21.84
CA ARG A 300 -7.11 8.55 22.68
C ARG A 300 -5.80 8.26 21.95
N TYR A 301 -5.84 7.73 20.73
CA TYR A 301 -4.64 7.43 19.96
C TYR A 301 -3.92 8.68 19.46
N PHE A 302 -4.66 9.73 19.15
CA PHE A 302 -4.08 11.02 18.85
C PHE A 302 -3.21 11.53 20.01
N GLU A 303 -3.76 11.57 21.22
CA GLU A 303 -3.04 12.02 22.42
C GLU A 303 -1.83 11.13 22.73
N LEU A 304 -1.97 9.82 22.56
CA LEU A 304 -0.88 8.85 22.76
C LEU A 304 0.28 9.12 21.78
N ILE A 305 -0.02 9.25 20.49
CA ILE A 305 0.99 9.48 19.45
C ILE A 305 1.62 10.87 19.60
N LEU A 306 0.80 11.90 19.83
CA LEU A 306 1.27 13.27 19.98
C LEU A 306 2.21 13.41 21.18
N SER A 307 1.83 12.85 22.33
CA SER A 307 2.66 12.88 23.54
C SER A 307 4.02 12.17 23.34
N ARG A 308 4.02 11.06 22.61
CA ARG A 308 5.28 10.37 22.24
C ARG A 308 6.12 11.22 21.30
N LEU A 309 5.50 11.82 20.28
CA LEU A 309 6.19 12.68 19.33
C LEU A 309 6.79 13.91 20.01
N GLU A 310 6.06 14.57 20.92
CA GLU A 310 6.56 15.70 21.72
C GLU A 310 7.74 15.30 22.61
N LYS A 311 7.64 14.15 23.28
CA LYS A 311 8.74 13.60 24.10
C LYS A 311 10.00 13.30 23.28
N ILE A 312 9.84 12.65 22.14
CA ILE A 312 10.96 12.23 21.29
C ILE A 312 11.61 13.46 20.60
N THR A 313 10.81 14.38 20.11
CA THR A 313 11.32 15.58 19.41
C THR A 313 11.75 16.70 20.39
N LYS A 314 11.38 16.59 21.67
CA LYS A 314 11.57 17.60 22.71
C LYS A 314 10.98 18.96 22.32
N GLN A 315 9.81 18.94 21.70
CA GLN A 315 9.12 20.16 21.24
C GLN A 315 7.66 20.14 21.65
N ASN A 316 7.14 21.29 22.05
CA ASN A 316 5.71 21.48 22.19
C ASN A 316 5.09 21.54 20.77
N ILE A 317 4.18 20.61 20.47
CA ILE A 317 3.48 20.52 19.20
C ILE A 317 2.00 20.85 19.37
N ARG A 318 1.39 20.39 20.48
CA ARG A 318 -0.06 20.50 20.69
C ARG A 318 -0.59 21.93 20.68
N ASP A 319 0.13 22.89 21.28
CA ASP A 319 -0.28 24.30 21.35
C ASP A 319 -0.14 25.02 19.99
N HIS A 320 0.47 24.36 19.02
CA HIS A 320 0.70 24.88 17.67
C HIS A 320 -0.19 24.23 16.60
N ILE A 321 -1.14 23.41 17.01
CA ILE A 321 -2.08 22.76 16.08
C ILE A 321 -3.18 23.73 15.68
N ILE A 322 -3.17 24.15 14.42
CA ILE A 322 -4.20 25.04 13.84
C ILE A 322 -5.21 24.28 12.98
N TYR A 323 -4.91 23.02 12.63
CA TYR A 323 -5.80 22.15 11.89
C TYR A 323 -5.60 20.69 12.30
N LYS A 324 -6.68 19.95 12.48
CA LYS A 324 -6.66 18.50 12.71
C LYS A 324 -7.84 17.84 12.05
N LYS A 325 -7.58 16.81 11.25
CA LYS A 325 -8.59 15.90 10.70
C LYS A 325 -8.12 14.46 10.87
N SER A 326 -8.98 13.59 11.39
CA SER A 326 -8.75 12.14 11.41
C SER A 326 -9.45 11.45 10.25
N TYR A 327 -8.91 10.31 9.83
CA TYR A 327 -9.47 9.44 8.81
C TYR A 327 -9.16 7.98 9.18
N ALA A 328 -10.16 7.11 9.22
CA ALA A 328 -9.96 5.74 9.64
C ALA A 328 -10.99 4.80 8.99
N ILE A 329 -11.26 3.68 9.62
CA ILE A 329 -12.08 2.56 9.11
C ILE A 329 -13.43 3.03 8.56
N ASN A 330 -14.11 3.93 9.29
CA ASN A 330 -15.43 4.42 8.87
C ASN A 330 -15.38 5.25 7.59
N GLU A 331 -14.37 6.12 7.44
CA GLU A 331 -14.19 6.89 6.21
C GLU A 331 -13.77 5.99 5.04
N PHE A 332 -12.91 4.98 5.25
CA PHE A 332 -12.61 4.00 4.21
C PHE A 332 -13.86 3.25 3.75
N LYS A 333 -14.74 2.83 4.67
CA LYS A 333 -16.04 2.22 4.33
C LYS A 333 -16.95 3.19 3.59
N LYS A 334 -17.04 4.45 4.04
CA LYS A 334 -17.95 5.45 3.49
C LYS A 334 -17.50 5.97 2.12
N ASP A 335 -16.23 6.38 1.99
CA ASP A 335 -15.74 7.11 0.83
C ASP A 335 -15.31 6.19 -0.32
N TYR A 336 -14.89 4.94 0.00
CA TYR A 336 -14.41 3.97 -0.99
C TYR A 336 -15.24 2.70 -1.05
N ASN A 337 -16.31 2.56 -0.27
CA ASN A 337 -17.04 1.29 -0.09
C ASN A 337 -16.10 0.13 0.28
N SER A 338 -14.98 0.44 0.95
CA SER A 338 -13.90 -0.50 1.20
C SER A 338 -14.35 -1.67 2.07
N PHE A 339 -14.10 -2.89 1.60
CA PHE A 339 -14.47 -4.11 2.33
C PHE A 339 -13.80 -4.14 3.71
N LYS A 340 -14.62 -4.17 4.77
CA LYS A 340 -14.17 -4.11 6.17
C LYS A 340 -13.32 -2.87 6.50
N GLY A 341 -13.40 -1.83 5.69
CA GLY A 341 -12.62 -0.59 5.90
C GLY A 341 -11.11 -0.79 5.77
N ASN A 342 -10.64 -1.78 4.98
CA ASN A 342 -9.23 -1.94 4.70
C ASN A 342 -8.68 -0.77 3.87
N ALA A 343 -7.41 -0.42 4.06
CA ALA A 343 -6.74 0.63 3.30
C ALA A 343 -5.90 0.09 2.14
N TYR A 344 -5.39 -1.14 2.25
CA TYR A 344 -4.38 -1.70 1.35
C TYR A 344 -4.82 -2.92 0.56
N GLY A 345 -6.09 -3.35 0.65
CA GLY A 345 -6.60 -4.50 -0.09
C GLY A 345 -6.28 -5.84 0.56
N LEU A 346 -5.91 -6.84 -0.24
CA LEU A 346 -5.59 -8.18 0.25
C LEU A 346 -4.14 -8.29 0.70
N ALA A 347 -3.91 -9.00 1.79
CA ALA A 347 -2.58 -9.36 2.25
C ALA A 347 -1.83 -10.17 1.19
N ASN A 348 -0.56 -9.83 0.96
CA ASN A 348 0.29 -10.50 -0.03
C ASN A 348 0.93 -11.77 0.55
N THR A 349 0.11 -12.67 1.06
CA THR A 349 0.53 -14.02 1.44
C THR A 349 0.73 -14.90 0.20
N LEU A 350 1.45 -16.01 0.34
CA LEU A 350 1.71 -16.93 -0.76
C LEU A 350 0.42 -17.38 -1.48
N PHE A 351 -0.65 -17.65 -0.73
CA PHE A 351 -1.95 -18.10 -1.25
C PHE A 351 -2.91 -16.96 -1.61
N GLN A 352 -2.45 -15.72 -1.62
CA GLN A 352 -3.19 -14.55 -2.08
C GLN A 352 -2.37 -13.70 -3.06
N THR A 353 -1.41 -14.30 -3.75
CA THR A 353 -0.54 -13.64 -4.74
C THR A 353 -0.78 -14.22 -6.12
N ALA A 354 -0.55 -13.45 -7.19
CA ALA A 354 -0.68 -13.83 -8.59
C ALA A 354 -2.05 -14.50 -8.89
N ILE A 355 -2.06 -15.73 -9.37
CA ILE A 355 -3.27 -16.48 -9.76
C ILE A 355 -4.28 -16.71 -8.61
N PHE A 356 -3.83 -16.57 -7.37
CA PHE A 356 -4.71 -16.73 -6.18
C PHE A 356 -5.42 -15.44 -5.79
N LYS A 357 -5.09 -14.29 -6.41
CA LYS A 357 -5.85 -13.05 -6.26
C LYS A 357 -7.21 -13.14 -6.98
N PRO A 358 -8.19 -12.31 -6.58
CA PRO A 358 -9.40 -12.16 -7.37
C PRO A 358 -9.08 -11.83 -8.82
N SER A 359 -9.73 -12.56 -9.74
CA SER A 359 -9.47 -12.43 -11.18
C SER A 359 -9.79 -11.02 -11.69
N LEU A 360 -8.91 -10.45 -12.47
CA LEU A 360 -9.15 -9.16 -13.13
C LEU A 360 -10.29 -9.21 -14.17
N LYS A 361 -10.76 -10.41 -14.55
CA LYS A 361 -11.86 -10.59 -15.50
C LYS A 361 -13.05 -11.25 -14.83
N ASN A 362 -14.26 -10.77 -15.13
CA ASN A 362 -15.44 -11.49 -14.69
C ASN A 362 -15.54 -12.86 -15.40
N LYS A 363 -15.91 -13.89 -14.64
CA LYS A 363 -15.95 -15.28 -15.12
C LYS A 363 -17.18 -15.60 -15.96
N LYS A 364 -18.21 -14.76 -15.90
CA LYS A 364 -19.53 -14.99 -16.50
C LYS A 364 -19.95 -13.90 -17.50
N LEU A 365 -19.45 -12.68 -17.30
CA LEU A 365 -19.68 -11.55 -18.22
C LEU A 365 -18.44 -11.37 -19.10
N THR A 366 -18.65 -11.28 -20.40
CA THR A 366 -17.57 -11.27 -21.40
C THR A 366 -16.82 -9.93 -21.48
N ASN A 367 -17.45 -8.85 -21.00
CA ASN A 367 -16.99 -7.48 -21.14
C ASN A 367 -16.79 -6.73 -19.82
N LEU A 368 -16.76 -7.43 -18.66
CA LEU A 368 -16.50 -6.85 -17.36
C LEU A 368 -15.10 -7.21 -16.86
N TYR A 369 -14.34 -6.19 -16.48
CA TYR A 369 -13.00 -6.29 -15.91
C TYR A 369 -12.91 -5.52 -14.59
N PHE A 370 -11.89 -5.89 -13.77
CA PHE A 370 -11.59 -5.27 -12.49
C PHE A 370 -10.14 -4.82 -12.47
N SER A 371 -9.88 -3.64 -11.91
CA SER A 371 -8.53 -3.12 -11.66
C SER A 371 -8.43 -2.60 -10.22
N GLY A 372 -7.21 -2.38 -9.74
CA GLY A 372 -6.96 -1.82 -8.41
C GLY A 372 -6.48 -2.83 -7.39
N GLN A 373 -6.56 -2.47 -6.11
CA GLN A 373 -5.86 -3.12 -5.00
C GLN A 373 -6.32 -4.54 -4.65
N LEU A 374 -7.56 -4.90 -4.95
CA LEU A 374 -8.11 -6.23 -4.61
C LEU A 374 -7.88 -7.28 -5.72
N THR A 375 -7.26 -6.92 -6.83
CA THR A 375 -6.89 -7.82 -7.91
C THR A 375 -5.39 -7.75 -8.20
N VAL A 376 -4.94 -8.27 -9.33
CA VAL A 376 -3.52 -8.25 -9.72
C VAL A 376 -3.08 -6.90 -10.27
N PRO A 377 -1.83 -6.49 -10.00
CA PRO A 377 -0.82 -7.18 -9.19
C PRO A 377 -1.01 -7.00 -7.68
N GLY A 378 -1.78 -6.04 -7.21
CA GLY A 378 -2.06 -5.82 -5.79
C GLY A 378 -2.09 -4.35 -5.37
N PRO A 379 -1.94 -4.05 -4.07
CA PRO A 379 -2.05 -2.70 -3.53
C PRO A 379 -0.83 -1.83 -3.84
N GLY A 380 -1.05 -0.51 -3.78
CA GLY A 380 -0.04 0.52 -3.97
C GLY A 380 -0.27 1.35 -5.24
N VAL A 381 0.31 2.55 -5.32
CA VAL A 381 0.14 3.46 -6.47
C VAL A 381 0.69 2.83 -7.76
N PRO A 382 1.95 2.36 -7.83
CA PRO A 382 2.45 1.70 -9.04
C PRO A 382 1.67 0.44 -9.40
N PRO A 383 1.37 -0.50 -8.49
CA PRO A 383 0.54 -1.65 -8.79
C PRO A 383 -0.85 -1.31 -9.32
N SER A 384 -1.50 -0.26 -8.81
CA SER A 384 -2.82 0.16 -9.30
C SER A 384 -2.76 0.68 -10.74
N ILE A 385 -1.72 1.43 -11.10
CA ILE A 385 -1.50 1.89 -12.48
C ILE A 385 -1.22 0.69 -13.39
N ILE A 386 -0.38 -0.23 -12.97
CA ILE A 386 -0.06 -1.48 -13.70
C ILE A 386 -1.34 -2.31 -13.88
N SER A 387 -2.19 -2.43 -12.86
CA SER A 387 -3.47 -3.14 -12.96
C SER A 387 -4.35 -2.59 -14.09
N GLY A 388 -4.45 -1.26 -14.19
CA GLY A 388 -5.16 -0.58 -15.29
C GLY A 388 -4.55 -0.89 -16.65
N ASN A 389 -3.22 -0.87 -16.77
CA ASN A 389 -2.50 -1.22 -18.01
C ASN A 389 -2.74 -2.67 -18.43
N VAL A 390 -2.68 -3.61 -17.49
CA VAL A 390 -2.95 -5.04 -17.76
C VAL A 390 -4.38 -5.25 -18.26
N VAL A 391 -5.37 -4.60 -17.64
CA VAL A 391 -6.78 -4.67 -18.07
C VAL A 391 -6.96 -4.08 -19.45
N ALA A 392 -6.37 -2.92 -19.74
CA ALA A 392 -6.43 -2.30 -21.07
C ALA A 392 -5.82 -3.22 -22.12
N SER A 393 -4.67 -3.84 -21.85
CA SER A 393 -4.03 -4.80 -22.74
C SER A 393 -4.91 -6.03 -23.01
N GLU A 394 -5.64 -6.54 -22.01
CA GLU A 394 -6.57 -7.68 -22.18
C GLU A 394 -7.83 -7.30 -23.01
N ILE A 395 -8.30 -6.06 -22.92
CA ILE A 395 -9.39 -5.58 -23.75
C ILE A 395 -8.93 -5.42 -25.20
N LEU A 396 -7.76 -4.81 -25.43
CA LEU A 396 -7.21 -4.59 -26.77
C LEU A 396 -6.93 -5.88 -27.56
N LYS A 397 -6.73 -7.01 -26.89
CA LYS A 397 -6.63 -8.33 -27.58
C LYS A 397 -7.94 -8.80 -28.21
N LYS A 398 -9.09 -8.13 -27.90
CA LYS A 398 -10.43 -8.51 -28.37
C LYS A 398 -11.03 -7.52 -29.35
N VAL A 399 -10.43 -6.36 -29.45
CA VAL A 399 -10.78 -5.29 -30.41
C VAL A 399 -9.83 -5.35 -31.60
#